data_cbd54ca51c70e1193effe3ab6875600e
#
_entry.id   cbd54ca51c70e1193effe3ab6875600e
#
_cell.length_a   1.000
_cell.length_b   1.000
_cell.length_c   1.000
_cell.angle_alpha   90.00
_cell.angle_beta   90.00
_cell.angle_gamma   90.00
#
_symmetry.space_group_name_H-M   'P 1'
#
loop_
_entity.id
_entity.type
_entity.pdbx_description
1 polymer ?
#
loop_
_entity_poly.entity_id
_entity_poly.type
_entity_poly.pdbx_seq_one_letter_code
_entity_poly.pdbx_strand_id
1 'polypeptide(L)'
;MRRVLNTLQSTWLAYRDVTERTVYTCVGHPQRADISAILNWLLNENDFAACFKHIQDLKIAKGLALNDILTEIHTIIHRVKFPPEVLITLLIKMSDSEARLASGCSERIELAALIAAFVDAREHINVAELTA
;
A
#
# COMPACT_ATOMS: atom_id res chain seq x y z
N MET A 1 -12.91 -18.29 15.25
CA MET A 1 -14.24 -17.89 15.76
C MET A 1 -14.18 -16.72 16.74
N ARG A 2 -13.52 -16.78 17.91
CA ARG A 2 -13.50 -15.68 18.89
C ARG A 2 -13.06 -14.33 18.33
N ARG A 3 -12.02 -14.28 17.50
CA ARG A 3 -11.51 -13.04 16.91
C ARG A 3 -12.55 -12.35 16.02
N VAL A 4 -13.27 -13.13 15.22
CA VAL A 4 -14.34 -12.60 14.36
C VAL A 4 -15.48 -12.01 15.18
N LEU A 5 -15.96 -12.73 16.20
CA LEU A 5 -17.04 -12.26 17.08
C LEU A 5 -16.62 -10.98 17.82
N ASN A 6 -15.39 -10.91 18.34
CA ASN A 6 -14.87 -9.72 19.01
C ASN A 6 -14.81 -8.53 18.05
N THR A 7 -14.37 -8.75 16.81
CA THR A 7 -14.32 -7.68 15.79
C THR A 7 -15.73 -7.16 15.48
N LEU A 8 -16.69 -8.05 15.26
CA LEU A 8 -18.08 -7.66 15.00
C LEU A 8 -18.69 -6.91 16.20
N GLN A 9 -18.44 -7.38 17.41
CA GLN A 9 -18.89 -6.72 18.63
C GLN A 9 -18.27 -5.33 18.79
N SER A 10 -16.96 -5.20 18.57
CA SER A 10 -16.27 -3.91 18.62
C SER A 10 -16.80 -2.95 17.57
N THR A 11 -17.07 -3.44 16.35
CA THR A 11 -17.65 -2.63 15.27
C THR A 11 -19.05 -2.14 15.64
N TRP A 12 -19.90 -3.02 16.18
CA TRP A 12 -21.23 -2.63 16.64
C TRP A 12 -21.18 -1.58 17.76
N LEU A 13 -20.28 -1.74 18.73
CA LEU A 13 -20.13 -0.78 19.83
C LEU A 13 -19.67 0.60 19.34
N ALA A 14 -18.77 0.62 18.34
CA ALA A 14 -18.20 1.86 17.80
C ALA A 14 -19.15 2.59 16.85
N TYR A 15 -19.80 1.86 15.95
CA TYR A 15 -20.55 2.47 14.83
C TYR A 15 -22.06 2.23 14.86
N ARG A 16 -22.54 1.36 15.76
CA ARG A 16 -23.95 0.90 15.83
C ARG A 16 -24.48 0.31 14.52
N ASP A 17 -23.58 -0.02 13.61
CA ASP A 17 -23.84 -0.61 12.31
C ASP A 17 -22.70 -1.58 11.98
N VAL A 18 -23.02 -2.73 11.38
CA VAL A 18 -22.04 -3.75 11.02
C VAL A 18 -22.13 -3.98 9.53
N THR A 19 -21.35 -3.19 8.79
CA THR A 19 -21.15 -3.31 7.35
C THR A 19 -19.70 -3.67 7.05
N GLU A 20 -19.43 -4.16 5.86
CA GLU A 20 -18.05 -4.42 5.43
C GLU A 20 -17.15 -3.19 5.66
N ARG A 21 -17.63 -2.01 5.29
CA ARG A 21 -16.93 -0.74 5.46
C ARG A 21 -16.61 -0.43 6.92
N THR A 22 -17.59 -0.56 7.83
CA THR A 22 -17.40 -0.27 9.26
C THR A 22 -16.48 -1.28 9.92
N VAL A 23 -16.49 -2.54 9.48
CA VAL A 23 -15.56 -3.58 9.95
C VAL A 23 -14.13 -3.24 9.53
N TYR A 24 -13.88 -2.91 8.25
CA TYR A 24 -12.55 -2.51 7.77
C TYR A 24 -12.03 -1.28 8.54
N THR A 25 -12.88 -0.28 8.73
CA THR A 25 -12.51 0.93 9.49
C THR A 25 -12.21 0.61 10.95
N CYS A 26 -12.99 -0.26 11.59
CA CYS A 26 -12.79 -0.66 12.99
C CYS A 26 -11.48 -1.43 13.20
N VAL A 27 -11.09 -2.25 12.24
CA VAL A 27 -9.84 -3.04 12.28
C VAL A 27 -8.64 -2.23 11.83
N GLY A 28 -8.83 -1.07 11.17
CA GLY A 28 -7.76 -0.27 10.60
C GLY A 28 -7.15 -0.89 9.34
N HIS A 29 -7.90 -1.76 8.65
CA HIS A 29 -7.43 -2.41 7.43
C HIS A 29 -7.80 -1.57 6.21
N PRO A 30 -6.90 -1.38 5.23
CA PRO A 30 -7.16 -0.59 4.04
C PRO A 30 -8.29 -1.18 3.19
N GLN A 31 -9.15 -0.32 2.68
CA GLN A 31 -10.19 -0.72 1.73
C GLN A 31 -9.59 -0.84 0.32
N ARG A 32 -10.19 -1.68 -0.53
CA ARG A 32 -9.73 -1.84 -1.93
C ARG A 32 -9.67 -0.53 -2.71
N ALA A 33 -10.63 0.38 -2.46
CA ALA A 33 -10.65 1.70 -3.07
C ALA A 33 -9.42 2.54 -2.67
N ASP A 34 -8.99 2.45 -1.42
CA ASP A 34 -7.82 3.16 -0.92
C ASP A 34 -6.53 2.63 -1.55
N ILE A 35 -6.41 1.31 -1.64
CA ILE A 35 -5.26 0.67 -2.28
C ILE A 35 -5.21 1.00 -3.77
N SER A 36 -6.36 1.02 -4.45
CA SER A 36 -6.43 1.45 -5.86
C SER A 36 -5.99 2.90 -6.03
N ALA A 37 -6.37 3.80 -5.12
CA ALA A 37 -5.94 5.19 -5.14
C ALA A 37 -4.42 5.31 -4.90
N ILE A 38 -3.88 4.59 -3.90
CA ILE A 38 -2.45 4.56 -3.60
C ILE A 38 -1.66 4.04 -4.81
N LEU A 39 -2.09 2.93 -5.41
CA LEU A 39 -1.45 2.39 -6.61
C LEU A 39 -1.49 3.37 -7.78
N ASN A 40 -2.62 4.06 -7.97
CA ASN A 40 -2.72 5.07 -9.01
C ASN A 40 -1.72 6.22 -8.79
N TRP A 41 -1.54 6.69 -7.57
CA TRP A 41 -0.51 7.69 -7.26
C TRP A 41 0.91 7.14 -7.48
N LEU A 42 1.20 5.93 -7.00
CA LEU A 42 2.50 5.29 -7.19
C LEU A 42 2.87 5.07 -8.66
N LEU A 43 1.87 4.81 -9.52
CA LEU A 43 2.09 4.51 -10.94
C LEU A 43 2.08 5.76 -11.83
N ASN A 44 1.32 6.80 -11.49
CA ASN A 44 1.07 7.93 -12.39
C ASN A 44 1.60 9.28 -11.87
N GLU A 45 1.81 9.43 -10.55
CA GLU A 45 2.28 10.69 -9.99
C GLU A 45 3.79 10.86 -10.23
N ASN A 46 4.16 11.95 -10.90
CA ASN A 46 5.57 12.24 -11.19
C ASN A 46 6.26 13.03 -10.07
N ASP A 47 5.48 13.74 -9.25
CA ASP A 47 6.05 14.47 -8.12
C ASP A 47 6.12 13.57 -6.88
N PHE A 48 7.35 13.25 -6.48
CA PHE A 48 7.62 12.46 -5.28
C PHE A 48 6.99 13.08 -4.02
N ALA A 49 7.10 14.40 -3.87
CA ALA A 49 6.61 15.09 -2.67
C ALA A 49 5.07 15.06 -2.60
N ALA A 50 4.40 15.24 -3.74
CA ALA A 50 2.94 15.14 -3.83
C ALA A 50 2.47 13.72 -3.53
N CYS A 51 3.08 12.71 -4.14
CA CYS A 51 2.78 11.30 -3.90
C CYS A 51 2.95 10.93 -2.41
N PHE A 52 4.08 11.31 -1.82
CA PHE A 52 4.37 11.07 -0.42
C PHE A 52 3.31 11.71 0.49
N LYS A 53 2.95 12.97 0.22
CA LYS A 53 1.93 13.68 1.00
C LYS A 53 0.56 13.04 0.88
N HIS A 54 0.11 12.69 -0.33
CA HIS A 54 -1.19 12.06 -0.55
C HIS A 54 -1.32 10.74 0.22
N ILE A 55 -0.29 9.88 0.16
CA ILE A 55 -0.30 8.60 0.87
C ILE A 55 -0.24 8.82 2.39
N GLN A 56 0.59 9.75 2.84
CA GLN A 56 0.73 10.07 4.27
C GLN A 56 -0.58 10.62 4.85
N ASP A 57 -1.22 11.55 4.14
CA ASP A 57 -2.50 12.13 4.57
C ASP A 57 -3.61 11.08 4.63
N LEU A 58 -3.67 10.17 3.65
CA LEU A 58 -4.60 9.04 3.64
C LEU A 58 -4.35 8.09 4.82
N LYS A 59 -3.08 7.77 5.10
CA LYS A 59 -2.68 6.94 6.25
C LYS A 59 -3.15 7.53 7.58
N ILE A 60 -2.90 8.83 7.78
CA ILE A 60 -3.30 9.54 9.00
C ILE A 60 -4.81 9.61 9.12
N ALA A 61 -5.51 9.99 8.04
CA ALA A 61 -6.96 10.15 8.05
C ALA A 61 -7.71 8.84 8.36
N LYS A 62 -7.16 7.70 7.95
CA LYS A 62 -7.79 6.38 8.11
C LYS A 62 -7.12 5.49 9.16
N GLY A 63 -6.01 5.91 9.75
CA GLY A 63 -5.26 5.13 10.73
C GLY A 63 -4.64 3.85 10.15
N LEU A 64 -4.17 3.90 8.89
CA LEU A 64 -3.63 2.73 8.20
C LEU A 64 -2.15 2.51 8.54
N ALA A 65 -1.77 1.25 8.76
CA ALA A 65 -0.38 0.85 8.86
C ALA A 65 0.26 0.65 7.48
N LEU A 66 1.52 1.04 7.31
CA LEU A 66 2.22 0.86 6.04
C LEU A 66 2.37 -0.62 5.67
N ASN A 67 2.53 -1.49 6.67
CA ASN A 67 2.65 -2.92 6.46
C ASN A 67 1.39 -3.52 5.79
N ASP A 68 0.21 -3.10 6.23
CA ASP A 68 -1.05 -3.56 5.64
C ASP A 68 -1.21 -3.05 4.20
N ILE A 69 -0.79 -1.81 3.94
CA ILE A 69 -0.75 -1.24 2.58
C ILE A 69 0.19 -2.04 1.68
N LEU A 70 1.40 -2.38 2.14
CA LEU A 70 2.36 -3.19 1.40
C LEU A 70 1.79 -4.57 1.04
N THR A 71 1.17 -5.25 2.00
CA THR A 71 0.56 -6.57 1.81
C THR A 71 -0.54 -6.52 0.74
N GLU A 72 -1.40 -5.50 0.77
CA GLU A 72 -2.46 -5.34 -0.22
C GLU A 72 -1.91 -4.95 -1.61
N ILE A 73 -0.92 -4.07 -1.67
CA ILE A 73 -0.23 -3.73 -2.92
C ILE A 73 0.40 -4.99 -3.53
N HIS A 74 1.09 -5.80 -2.73
CA HIS A 74 1.69 -7.05 -3.19
C HIS A 74 0.65 -7.97 -3.84
N THR A 75 -0.55 -8.08 -3.25
CA THR A 75 -1.62 -8.91 -3.79
C THR A 75 -2.13 -8.41 -5.15
N ILE A 76 -2.13 -7.09 -5.36
CA ILE A 76 -2.70 -6.47 -6.58
C ILE A 76 -1.64 -6.29 -7.68
N ILE A 77 -0.36 -6.08 -7.32
CA ILE A 77 0.71 -5.73 -8.26
C ILE A 77 0.91 -6.80 -9.34
N HIS A 78 0.64 -8.08 -9.02
CA HIS A 78 0.69 -9.19 -9.98
C HIS A 78 -0.35 -9.09 -11.10
N ARG A 79 -1.36 -8.24 -10.95
CA ARG A 79 -2.38 -7.99 -11.97
C ARG A 79 -2.00 -6.86 -12.92
N VAL A 80 -1.00 -6.08 -12.53
CA VAL A 80 -0.46 -5.00 -13.36
C VAL A 80 0.55 -5.62 -14.33
N LYS A 81 0.48 -5.25 -15.60
CA LYS A 81 1.39 -5.77 -16.63
C LYS A 81 2.72 -5.06 -16.56
N PHE A 82 3.62 -5.54 -15.73
CA PHE A 82 5.02 -5.14 -15.71
C PHE A 82 5.90 -6.12 -16.52
N PRO A 83 7.01 -5.66 -17.11
CA PRO A 83 8.07 -6.53 -17.57
C PRO A 83 8.56 -7.41 -16.40
N PRO A 84 8.86 -8.70 -16.63
CA PRO A 84 9.22 -9.63 -15.54
C PRO A 84 10.40 -9.15 -14.70
N GLU A 85 11.42 -8.58 -15.32
CA GLU A 85 12.62 -8.08 -14.63
C GLU A 85 12.29 -6.90 -13.68
N VAL A 86 11.45 -5.97 -14.14
CA VAL A 86 10.99 -4.84 -13.33
C VAL A 86 10.14 -5.30 -12.17
N LEU A 87 9.22 -6.25 -12.41
CA LEU A 87 8.37 -6.82 -11.37
C LEU A 87 9.21 -7.52 -10.29
N ILE A 88 10.19 -8.33 -10.69
CA ILE A 88 11.08 -9.03 -9.74
C ILE A 88 11.83 -8.03 -8.87
N THR A 89 12.43 -7.00 -9.48
CA THR A 89 13.16 -5.96 -8.75
C THR A 89 12.25 -5.20 -7.78
N LEU A 90 11.04 -4.86 -8.20
CA LEU A 90 10.06 -4.18 -7.36
C LEU A 90 9.64 -5.05 -6.17
N LEU A 91 9.36 -6.33 -6.40
CA LEU A 91 9.00 -7.28 -5.34
C LEU A 91 10.13 -7.47 -4.32
N ILE A 92 11.39 -7.52 -4.77
CA ILE A 92 12.55 -7.58 -3.87
C ILE A 92 12.59 -6.34 -2.98
N LYS A 93 12.46 -5.13 -3.55
CA LYS A 93 12.46 -3.88 -2.78
C LYS A 93 11.28 -3.81 -1.80
N MET A 94 10.10 -4.28 -2.18
CA MET A 94 8.94 -4.36 -1.28
C MET A 94 9.18 -5.32 -0.12
N SER A 95 9.75 -6.50 -0.39
CA SER A 95 10.11 -7.48 0.65
C SER A 95 11.15 -6.94 1.63
N ASP A 96 12.15 -6.21 1.14
CA ASP A 96 13.14 -5.55 1.97
C ASP A 96 12.52 -4.48 2.87
N SER A 97 11.56 -3.70 2.36
CA SER A 97 10.82 -2.71 3.15
C SER A 97 9.97 -3.38 4.23
N GLU A 98 9.31 -4.50 3.92
CA GLU A 98 8.53 -5.27 4.89
C GLU A 98 9.43 -5.83 6.01
N ALA A 99 10.59 -6.38 5.66
CA ALA A 99 11.57 -6.87 6.63
C ALA A 99 12.10 -5.75 7.54
N ARG A 100 12.36 -4.56 7.00
CA ARG A 100 12.79 -3.38 7.77
C ARG A 100 11.67 -2.86 8.68
N LEU A 101 10.42 -2.83 8.21
CA LEU A 101 9.27 -2.47 9.05
C LEU A 101 9.09 -3.46 10.21
N ALA A 102 9.24 -4.76 9.95
CA ALA A 102 9.21 -5.80 10.99
C ALA A 102 10.34 -5.64 12.01
N SER A 103 11.49 -5.09 11.61
CA SER A 103 12.62 -4.78 12.47
C SER A 103 12.46 -3.47 13.27
N GLY A 104 11.36 -2.74 13.07
CA GLY A 104 11.05 -1.50 13.79
C GLY A 104 11.61 -0.23 13.13
N CYS A 105 11.92 -0.25 11.83
CA CYS A 105 12.29 0.94 11.09
C CYS A 105 11.13 1.94 10.99
N SER A 106 11.46 3.20 10.76
CA SER A 106 10.47 4.27 10.64
C SER A 106 9.59 4.07 9.39
N GLU A 107 8.27 3.96 9.58
CA GLU A 107 7.30 3.88 8.48
C GLU A 107 7.43 5.02 7.47
N ARG A 108 7.84 6.21 7.92
CA ARG A 108 8.02 7.37 7.06
C ARG A 108 9.17 7.18 6.08
N ILE A 109 10.25 6.57 6.53
CA ILE A 109 11.42 6.26 5.68
C ILE A 109 11.07 5.15 4.70
N GLU A 110 10.39 4.11 5.18
CA GLU A 110 10.00 2.98 4.32
C GLU A 110 8.93 3.37 3.29
N LEU A 111 8.04 4.31 3.61
CA LEU A 111 7.12 4.90 2.62
C LEU A 111 7.89 5.64 1.52
N ALA A 112 8.91 6.41 1.88
CA ALA A 112 9.77 7.07 0.88
C ALA A 112 10.52 6.05 0.01
N ALA A 113 11.04 4.98 0.62
CA ALA A 113 11.71 3.89 -0.10
C ALA A 113 10.75 3.17 -1.08
N LEU A 114 9.50 2.94 -0.66
CA LEU A 114 8.46 2.35 -1.51
C LEU A 114 8.17 3.23 -2.74
N ILE A 115 7.96 4.53 -2.54
CA ILE A 115 7.72 5.47 -3.64
C ILE A 115 8.91 5.49 -4.60
N ALA A 116 10.14 5.55 -4.07
CA ALA A 116 11.36 5.50 -4.87
C ALA A 116 11.47 4.21 -5.69
N ALA A 117 11.06 3.06 -5.13
CA ALA A 117 11.04 1.78 -5.85
C ALA A 117 10.07 1.80 -7.04
N PHE A 118 8.90 2.45 -6.90
CA PHE A 118 7.94 2.60 -7.99
C PHE A 118 8.39 3.61 -9.05
N VAL A 119 9.05 4.70 -8.64
CA VAL A 119 9.66 5.66 -9.59
C VAL A 119 10.71 4.97 -10.45
N ASP A 120 11.63 4.22 -9.85
CA ASP A 120 12.65 3.44 -10.51
C ASP A 120 12.02 2.40 -11.49
N ALA A 121 11.00 1.69 -11.05
CA ALA A 121 10.27 0.74 -11.90
C ALA A 121 9.65 1.40 -13.13
N ARG A 122 9.08 2.61 -13.00
CA ARG A 122 8.50 3.37 -14.13
C ARG A 122 9.57 3.82 -15.12
N GLU A 123 10.72 4.29 -14.64
CA GLU A 123 11.83 4.71 -15.50
C GLU A 123 12.33 3.55 -16.35
N HIS A 124 12.46 2.36 -15.77
CA HIS A 124 12.87 1.15 -16.51
C HIS A 124 11.85 0.71 -17.56
N ILE A 125 10.56 0.89 -17.33
CA ILE A 125 9.51 0.60 -18.32
C ILE A 125 9.62 1.54 -19.50
N ASN A 126 9.74 2.84 -19.24
CA ASN A 126 9.87 3.85 -20.30
C ASN A 126 11.12 3.63 -21.17
N VAL A 127 12.23 3.23 -20.57
CA VAL A 127 13.47 2.89 -21.32
C VAL A 127 13.30 1.63 -22.15
N ALA A 128 12.63 0.59 -21.64
CA ALA A 128 12.39 -0.65 -22.37
C ALA A 128 11.46 -0.44 -23.58
N GLU A 129 10.44 0.42 -23.45
CA GLU A 129 9.56 0.78 -24.56
C GLU A 129 10.25 1.62 -25.66
N LEU A 130 11.27 2.43 -25.28
CA LEU A 130 12.05 3.23 -26.21
C LEU A 130 13.12 2.43 -26.95
N THR A 131 13.48 1.25 -26.44
CA THR A 131 14.53 0.36 -27.01
C THR A 131 13.96 -0.86 -27.74
N ALA A 132 12.67 -1.05 -27.70
CA ALA A 132 11.95 -2.09 -28.42
C ALA A 132 11.37 -1.57 -29.75
#